data_cff9ddb46ef9a01ba25fbaf31787b208
#
_entry.id   cff9ddb46ef9a01ba25fbaf31787b208
#
_cell.length_a   1.000
_cell.length_b   1.000
_cell.length_c   1.000
_cell.angle_alpha   90.00
_cell.angle_beta   90.00
_cell.angle_gamma   90.00
#
_symmetry.space_group_name_H-M   'P 1'
#
loop_
_entity.id
_entity.type
_entity.pdbx_description
1 polymer ?
#
loop_
_entity_poly.entity_id
_entity_poly.type
_entity_poly.pdbx_seq_one_letter_code
_entity_poly.pdbx_strand_id
1 'polypeptide(L)'
;MSLQPSEIQLFIKALKETSEYDFSQYALNSFTRRVEKLLETLNTDIISLIDEIYNGDKNFIQKIVNEITVNTTELFRDPKVWQSIRYRILPKLKNKDVINIWHPGCSSGQEVYSMLILLYEEGLFDKTNIYGSDINTDMLEIAVKGEFSYRLNIEYLQNFDEVIRKNPFNYEQINDVPYSKYFDIDSINDVIRVKPFLREKPVFIKHNLVSLTNPFEKKFDIIVCRNVLIYFNRELQAKVINFFHRHLNFPGYLVLGYHETILGPESLNFHKHGYYFAKKI
;
A
#
# COMPACT_ATOMS: atom_id res chain seq x y z
N MET A 1 -29.27 9.88 1.27
CA MET A 1 -29.51 10.28 2.70
C MET A 1 -28.16 10.15 3.42
N SER A 2 -27.82 11.11 4.27
CA SER A 2 -26.59 11.00 5.08
C SER A 2 -26.84 10.04 6.23
N LEU A 3 -25.98 9.03 6.38
CA LEU A 3 -26.07 8.03 7.46
C LEU A 3 -25.82 8.68 8.82
N GLN A 4 -26.61 8.26 9.82
CA GLN A 4 -26.38 8.69 11.19
C GLN A 4 -25.19 7.94 11.82
N PRO A 5 -24.45 8.55 12.76
CA PRO A 5 -23.33 7.88 13.42
C PRO A 5 -23.73 6.55 14.11
N SER A 6 -24.95 6.45 14.63
CA SER A 6 -25.48 5.21 15.23
C SER A 6 -25.64 4.08 14.22
N GLU A 7 -26.08 4.39 12.99
CA GLU A 7 -26.23 3.40 11.92
C GLU A 7 -24.87 2.84 11.49
N ILE A 8 -23.86 3.71 11.38
CA ILE A 8 -22.48 3.29 11.08
C ILE A 8 -21.91 2.40 12.19
N GLN A 9 -22.21 2.72 13.46
CA GLN A 9 -21.76 1.88 14.57
C GLN A 9 -22.42 0.48 14.55
N LEU A 10 -23.69 0.38 14.18
CA LEU A 10 -24.38 -0.89 14.00
C LEU A 10 -23.76 -1.70 12.83
N PHE A 11 -23.46 -1.05 11.71
CA PHE A 11 -22.80 -1.69 10.58
C PHE A 11 -21.41 -2.23 10.96
N ILE A 12 -20.59 -1.42 11.65
CA ILE A 12 -19.26 -1.84 12.14
C ILE A 12 -19.40 -3.02 13.10
N LYS A 13 -20.39 -2.97 14.00
CA LYS A 13 -20.68 -4.04 14.95
C LYS A 13 -21.04 -5.34 14.23
N ALA A 14 -21.93 -5.29 13.23
CA ALA A 14 -22.32 -6.45 12.45
C ALA A 14 -21.10 -7.11 11.77
N LEU A 15 -20.24 -6.35 11.11
CA LEU A 15 -19.00 -6.88 10.51
C LEU A 15 -18.08 -7.52 11.54
N LYS A 16 -17.91 -6.88 12.71
CA LYS A 16 -17.04 -7.40 13.77
C LYS A 16 -17.56 -8.69 14.41
N GLU A 17 -18.88 -8.83 14.53
CA GLU A 17 -19.50 -10.02 15.13
C GLU A 17 -19.56 -11.22 14.18
N THR A 18 -19.60 -10.96 12.86
CA THR A 18 -19.74 -12.00 11.84
C THR A 18 -18.43 -12.35 11.14
N SER A 19 -17.34 -11.61 11.39
CA SER A 19 -16.09 -11.77 10.66
C SER A 19 -14.84 -11.37 11.46
N GLU A 20 -13.67 -11.48 10.83
CA GLU A 20 -12.37 -11.01 11.36
C GLU A 20 -12.15 -9.49 11.20
N TYR A 21 -13.10 -8.75 10.62
CA TYR A 21 -12.93 -7.35 10.25
C TYR A 21 -13.46 -6.41 11.34
N ASP A 22 -12.56 -5.62 11.94
CA ASP A 22 -12.90 -4.60 12.90
C ASP A 22 -12.56 -3.20 12.36
N PHE A 23 -13.58 -2.44 11.99
CA PHE A 23 -13.46 -1.06 11.52
C PHE A 23 -13.69 -0.01 12.62
N SER A 24 -13.79 -0.40 13.89
CA SER A 24 -14.11 0.49 15.01
C SER A 24 -13.06 1.59 15.25
N GLN A 25 -11.83 1.38 14.79
CA GLN A 25 -10.74 2.34 14.90
C GLN A 25 -10.42 3.05 13.57
N TYR A 26 -11.31 2.96 12.59
CA TYR A 26 -11.20 3.77 11.36
C TYR A 26 -11.67 5.21 11.59
N ALA A 27 -11.19 6.13 10.75
CA ALA A 27 -11.62 7.52 10.74
C ALA A 27 -13.09 7.60 10.28
N LEU A 28 -14.00 7.87 11.21
CA LEU A 28 -15.45 7.72 11.04
C LEU A 28 -15.98 8.44 9.78
N ASN A 29 -15.59 9.70 9.56
CA ASN A 29 -16.09 10.48 8.42
C ASN A 29 -15.69 9.87 7.06
N SER A 30 -14.48 9.35 6.95
CA SER A 30 -14.01 8.69 5.74
C SER A 30 -14.72 7.35 5.53
N PHE A 31 -14.90 6.60 6.60
CA PHE A 31 -15.58 5.31 6.59
C PHE A 31 -17.05 5.45 6.22
N THR A 32 -17.78 6.42 6.83
CA THR A 32 -19.18 6.71 6.51
C THR A 32 -19.40 6.94 5.02
N ARG A 33 -18.59 7.81 4.39
CA ARG A 33 -18.72 8.08 2.94
C ARG A 33 -18.54 6.82 2.08
N ARG A 34 -17.75 5.85 2.54
CA ARG A 34 -17.56 4.59 1.84
C ARG A 34 -18.78 3.69 1.97
N VAL A 35 -19.36 3.64 3.16
CA VAL A 35 -20.60 2.88 3.38
C VAL A 35 -21.76 3.51 2.59
N GLU A 36 -21.89 4.84 2.56
CA GLU A 36 -22.89 5.53 1.73
C GLU A 36 -22.74 5.17 0.25
N LYS A 37 -21.51 5.20 -0.28
CA LYS A 37 -21.23 4.80 -1.66
C LYS A 37 -21.56 3.32 -1.91
N LEU A 38 -21.25 2.44 -0.96
CA LEU A 38 -21.60 1.02 -1.04
C LEU A 38 -23.11 0.83 -1.16
N LEU A 39 -23.91 1.52 -0.32
CA LEU A 39 -25.38 1.45 -0.37
C LEU A 39 -25.93 1.91 -1.72
N GLU A 40 -25.37 2.99 -2.27
CA GLU A 40 -25.71 3.47 -3.61
C GLU A 40 -25.40 2.41 -4.68
N THR A 41 -24.22 1.78 -4.62
CA THR A 41 -23.78 0.77 -5.57
C THR A 41 -24.64 -0.48 -5.52
N LEU A 42 -25.02 -0.92 -4.32
CA LEU A 42 -25.89 -2.10 -4.10
C LEU A 42 -27.38 -1.79 -4.25
N ASN A 43 -27.75 -0.51 -4.37
CA ASN A 43 -29.13 -0.04 -4.40
C ASN A 43 -29.95 -0.59 -3.21
N THR A 44 -29.39 -0.50 -2.00
CA THR A 44 -29.98 -1.00 -0.75
C THR A 44 -29.92 0.07 0.35
N ASP A 45 -30.57 -0.19 1.47
CA ASP A 45 -30.45 0.64 2.67
C ASP A 45 -29.56 -0.04 3.73
N ILE A 46 -29.17 0.74 4.76
CA ILE A 46 -28.22 0.27 5.79
C ILE A 46 -28.77 -0.86 6.64
N ILE A 47 -30.08 -0.88 6.92
CA ILE A 47 -30.71 -1.88 7.77
C ILE A 47 -30.75 -3.21 7.03
N SER A 48 -31.18 -3.19 5.77
CA SER A 48 -31.19 -4.37 4.89
C SER A 48 -29.77 -4.94 4.73
N LEU A 49 -28.78 -4.07 4.53
CA LEU A 49 -27.38 -4.53 4.41
C LEU A 49 -26.85 -5.15 5.71
N ILE A 50 -27.21 -4.60 6.87
CA ILE A 50 -26.84 -5.19 8.18
C ILE A 50 -27.47 -6.58 8.35
N ASP A 51 -28.74 -6.74 7.99
CA ASP A 51 -29.43 -8.04 8.06
C ASP A 51 -28.76 -9.05 7.09
N GLU A 52 -28.39 -8.62 5.90
CA GLU A 52 -27.63 -9.46 4.95
C GLU A 52 -26.25 -9.85 5.50
N ILE A 53 -25.54 -8.97 6.21
CA ILE A 53 -24.25 -9.29 6.84
C ILE A 53 -24.41 -10.36 7.91
N TYR A 54 -25.45 -10.31 8.73
CA TYR A 54 -25.70 -11.33 9.75
C TYR A 54 -26.07 -12.69 9.15
N ASN A 55 -26.70 -12.72 7.98
CA ASN A 55 -27.10 -13.94 7.28
C ASN A 55 -26.10 -14.37 6.18
N GLY A 56 -25.12 -13.52 5.86
CA GLY A 56 -24.20 -13.73 4.77
C GLY A 56 -23.07 -14.71 5.09
N ASP A 57 -22.53 -15.30 4.04
CA ASP A 57 -21.33 -16.11 4.14
C ASP A 57 -20.04 -15.25 4.12
N LYS A 58 -18.89 -15.91 4.33
CA LYS A 58 -17.58 -15.25 4.32
C LYS A 58 -17.28 -14.54 2.99
N ASN A 59 -17.77 -15.06 1.86
CA ASN A 59 -17.52 -14.48 0.54
C ASN A 59 -18.31 -13.18 0.36
N PHE A 60 -19.56 -13.17 0.83
CA PHE A 60 -20.37 -11.94 0.84
C PHE A 60 -19.70 -10.86 1.68
N ILE A 61 -19.29 -11.18 2.91
CA ILE A 61 -18.62 -10.24 3.80
C ILE A 61 -17.31 -9.73 3.15
N GLN A 62 -16.53 -10.61 2.52
CA GLN A 62 -15.31 -10.20 1.81
C GLN A 62 -15.61 -9.21 0.67
N LYS A 63 -16.69 -9.42 -0.10
CA LYS A 63 -17.12 -8.46 -1.13
C LYS A 63 -17.45 -7.09 -0.53
N ILE A 64 -18.19 -7.05 0.58
CA ILE A 64 -18.47 -5.81 1.31
C ILE A 64 -17.15 -5.12 1.70
N VAL A 65 -16.20 -5.85 2.25
CA VAL A 65 -14.88 -5.31 2.65
C VAL A 65 -14.11 -4.79 1.43
N ASN A 66 -14.13 -5.50 0.30
CA ASN A 66 -13.48 -5.06 -0.93
C ASN A 66 -14.06 -3.73 -1.44
N GLU A 67 -15.38 -3.55 -1.34
CA GLU A 67 -16.07 -2.33 -1.81
C GLU A 67 -15.83 -1.12 -0.89
N ILE A 68 -15.77 -1.31 0.43
CA ILE A 68 -15.56 -0.20 1.38
C ILE A 68 -14.11 0.22 1.51
N THR A 69 -13.16 -0.58 1.01
CA THR A 69 -11.73 -0.23 1.02
C THR A 69 -11.36 0.74 -0.11
N VAL A 70 -10.31 1.53 0.12
CA VAL A 70 -9.84 2.51 -0.88
C VAL A 70 -8.67 1.92 -1.63
N ASN A 71 -8.82 1.76 -2.94
CA ASN A 71 -7.90 0.98 -3.77
C ASN A 71 -7.08 1.83 -4.75
N THR A 72 -6.95 3.15 -4.52
CA THR A 72 -6.20 4.03 -5.42
C THR A 72 -4.71 3.88 -5.21
N THR A 73 -4.03 3.42 -6.24
CA THR A 73 -2.55 3.32 -6.29
C THR A 73 -2.06 3.68 -7.69
N GLU A 74 -0.78 4.04 -7.81
CA GLU A 74 -0.17 4.57 -9.02
C GLU A 74 1.29 4.10 -9.10
N LEU A 75 1.80 3.94 -10.33
CA LEU A 75 3.23 3.73 -10.54
C LEU A 75 4.01 4.97 -10.11
N PHE A 76 5.01 4.78 -9.26
CA PHE A 76 5.89 5.85 -8.74
C PHE A 76 5.15 7.06 -8.17
N ARG A 77 4.00 6.85 -7.54
CA ARG A 77 3.21 7.90 -6.88
C ARG A 77 4.09 8.75 -5.97
N ASP A 78 3.97 10.11 -6.08
CA ASP A 78 4.82 11.08 -5.38
C ASP A 78 6.34 10.87 -5.68
N PRO A 79 6.83 11.21 -6.88
CA PRO A 79 8.20 10.91 -7.33
C PRO A 79 9.31 11.30 -6.36
N LYS A 80 9.14 12.39 -5.59
CA LYS A 80 10.12 12.85 -4.59
C LYS A 80 10.35 11.82 -3.46
N VAL A 81 9.32 11.04 -3.10
CA VAL A 81 9.45 9.95 -2.12
C VAL A 81 10.35 8.86 -2.69
N TRP A 82 10.13 8.45 -3.93
CA TRP A 82 10.93 7.44 -4.63
C TRP A 82 12.36 7.88 -4.86
N GLN A 83 12.58 9.14 -5.23
CA GLN A 83 13.92 9.74 -5.33
C GLN A 83 14.63 9.69 -3.96
N SER A 84 13.92 9.95 -2.87
CA SER A 84 14.48 9.82 -1.51
C SER A 84 14.86 8.37 -1.18
N ILE A 85 14.04 7.40 -1.54
CA ILE A 85 14.37 5.98 -1.41
C ILE A 85 15.63 5.67 -2.22
N ARG A 86 15.65 6.03 -3.50
CA ARG A 86 16.74 5.76 -4.44
C ARG A 86 18.09 6.29 -3.95
N TYR A 87 18.14 7.56 -3.58
CA TYR A 87 19.40 8.24 -3.31
C TYR A 87 19.77 8.32 -1.83
N ARG A 88 18.87 8.02 -0.90
CA ARG A 88 19.12 8.17 0.55
C ARG A 88 19.00 6.87 1.34
N ILE A 89 18.16 5.93 0.90
CA ILE A 89 17.96 4.64 1.60
C ILE A 89 18.75 3.52 0.92
N LEU A 90 18.53 3.27 -0.38
CA LEU A 90 19.11 2.13 -1.08
C LEU A 90 20.64 2.09 -1.03
N PRO A 91 21.38 3.22 -1.12
CA PRO A 91 22.83 3.19 -0.99
C PRO A 91 23.33 2.64 0.35
N LYS A 92 22.57 2.82 1.43
CA LYS A 92 22.93 2.32 2.77
C LYS A 92 22.68 0.81 2.93
N LEU A 93 21.94 0.21 2.01
CA LEU A 93 21.63 -1.23 1.99
C LEU A 93 22.53 -2.02 1.02
N LYS A 94 23.39 -1.33 0.25
CA LYS A 94 24.25 -1.99 -0.78
C LYS A 94 25.13 -3.12 -0.23
N ASN A 95 25.56 -3.01 1.00
CA ASN A 95 26.47 -3.99 1.62
C ASN A 95 25.72 -5.12 2.37
N LYS A 96 24.38 -5.15 2.34
CA LYS A 96 23.64 -6.27 2.91
C LYS A 96 23.60 -7.45 1.93
N ASP A 97 23.66 -8.65 2.47
CA ASP A 97 23.52 -9.88 1.68
C ASP A 97 22.07 -10.11 1.27
N VAL A 98 21.12 -9.79 2.18
CA VAL A 98 19.67 -9.92 1.96
C VAL A 98 18.97 -8.66 2.43
N ILE A 99 18.05 -8.17 1.62
CA ILE A 99 17.20 -7.01 1.91
C ILE A 99 15.76 -7.49 1.94
N ASN A 100 15.04 -7.22 3.03
CA ASN A 100 13.62 -7.54 3.16
C ASN A 100 12.79 -6.24 3.14
N ILE A 101 11.83 -6.15 2.23
CA ILE A 101 10.96 -4.98 2.07
C ILE A 101 9.50 -5.41 2.17
N TRP A 102 8.70 -4.67 2.95
CA TRP A 102 7.27 -4.91 3.11
C TRP A 102 6.44 -3.70 2.70
N HIS A 103 5.41 -3.95 1.92
CA HIS A 103 4.39 -2.99 1.50
C HIS A 103 3.02 -3.38 2.09
N PRO A 104 2.70 -2.97 3.35
CA PRO A 104 1.36 -3.15 3.91
C PRO A 104 0.38 -2.15 3.30
N GLY A 105 -0.79 -2.63 2.86
CA GLY A 105 -1.76 -1.84 2.09
C GLY A 105 -1.31 -1.62 0.64
N CYS A 106 -0.81 -2.68 -0.01
CA CYS A 106 -0.20 -2.59 -1.34
C CYS A 106 -1.22 -2.43 -2.48
N SER A 107 -2.51 -2.57 -2.22
CA SER A 107 -3.58 -2.50 -3.22
C SER A 107 -3.27 -3.39 -4.44
N SER A 108 -3.46 -2.90 -5.66
CA SER A 108 -3.19 -3.62 -6.92
C SER A 108 -1.70 -3.72 -7.30
N GLY A 109 -0.77 -3.42 -6.38
CA GLY A 109 0.65 -3.75 -6.49
C GLY A 109 1.53 -2.76 -7.25
N GLN A 110 1.02 -1.64 -7.80
CA GLN A 110 1.85 -0.68 -8.53
C GLN A 110 3.02 -0.14 -7.69
N GLU A 111 2.82 0.06 -6.38
CA GLU A 111 3.88 0.48 -5.47
C GLU A 111 4.96 -0.59 -5.32
N VAL A 112 4.59 -1.86 -5.22
CA VAL A 112 5.51 -3.01 -5.15
C VAL A 112 6.34 -3.10 -6.43
N TYR A 113 5.71 -2.97 -7.59
CA TYR A 113 6.40 -2.99 -8.87
C TYR A 113 7.30 -1.78 -9.09
N SER A 114 6.89 -0.59 -8.63
CA SER A 114 7.76 0.60 -8.62
C SER A 114 9.03 0.36 -7.81
N MET A 115 8.92 -0.28 -6.64
CA MET A 115 10.08 -0.67 -5.82
C MET A 115 10.97 -1.67 -6.53
N LEU A 116 10.41 -2.69 -7.17
CA LEU A 116 11.17 -3.70 -7.90
C LEU A 116 11.96 -3.12 -9.08
N ILE A 117 11.34 -2.21 -9.85
CA ILE A 117 12.01 -1.49 -10.93
C ILE A 117 13.18 -0.67 -10.38
N LEU A 118 12.95 0.04 -9.28
CA LEU A 118 13.99 0.85 -8.64
C LEU A 118 15.15 -0.02 -8.14
N LEU A 119 14.87 -1.15 -7.52
CA LEU A 119 15.87 -2.11 -7.04
C LEU A 119 16.67 -2.72 -8.19
N TYR A 120 16.01 -2.98 -9.33
CA TYR A 120 16.66 -3.51 -10.51
C TYR A 120 17.65 -2.49 -11.09
N GLU A 121 17.25 -1.21 -11.21
CA GLU A 121 18.13 -0.14 -11.69
C GLU A 121 19.31 0.15 -10.73
N GLU A 122 19.14 -0.11 -9.44
CA GLU A 122 20.21 0.09 -8.43
C GLU A 122 21.06 -1.16 -8.18
N GLY A 123 20.83 -2.28 -8.92
CA GLY A 123 21.59 -3.53 -8.80
C GLY A 123 21.34 -4.27 -7.46
N LEU A 124 20.16 -4.11 -6.87
CA LEU A 124 19.78 -4.72 -5.59
C LEU A 124 18.70 -5.79 -5.74
N PHE A 125 18.19 -6.01 -6.95
CA PHE A 125 17.05 -6.88 -7.24
C PHE A 125 17.23 -8.30 -6.73
N ASP A 126 18.37 -8.94 -7.07
CA ASP A 126 18.57 -10.36 -6.79
C ASP A 126 18.63 -10.67 -5.29
N LYS A 127 19.16 -9.77 -4.50
CA LYS A 127 19.28 -9.92 -3.05
C LYS A 127 18.10 -9.37 -2.23
N THR A 128 17.04 -8.89 -2.90
CA THR A 128 15.86 -8.37 -2.22
C THR A 128 14.73 -9.38 -2.23
N ASN A 129 14.12 -9.60 -1.05
CA ASN A 129 12.82 -10.22 -0.88
C ASN A 129 11.78 -9.11 -0.69
N ILE A 130 10.72 -9.14 -1.46
CA ILE A 130 9.67 -8.13 -1.40
C ILE A 130 8.32 -8.76 -1.12
N TYR A 131 7.56 -8.13 -0.23
CA TYR A 131 6.32 -8.61 0.31
C TYR A 131 5.25 -7.53 0.18
N GLY A 132 4.11 -7.88 -0.41
CA GLY A 132 2.92 -7.06 -0.46
C GLY A 132 1.80 -7.67 0.37
N SER A 133 1.07 -6.86 1.10
CA SER A 133 -0.13 -7.35 1.78
C SER A 133 -1.25 -6.33 1.73
N ASP A 134 -2.48 -6.81 1.55
CA ASP A 134 -3.68 -5.99 1.54
C ASP A 134 -4.86 -6.75 2.13
N ILE A 135 -5.87 -6.03 2.60
CA ILE A 135 -7.13 -6.59 3.07
C ILE A 135 -8.06 -6.94 1.91
N ASN A 136 -7.88 -6.28 0.77
CA ASN A 136 -8.70 -6.39 -0.42
C ASN A 136 -8.19 -7.50 -1.35
N THR A 137 -8.95 -8.58 -1.44
CA THR A 137 -8.57 -9.76 -2.24
C THR A 137 -8.59 -9.50 -3.74
N ASP A 138 -9.53 -8.67 -4.23
CA ASP A 138 -9.65 -8.37 -5.67
C ASP A 138 -8.42 -7.57 -6.12
N MET A 139 -7.93 -6.64 -5.27
CA MET A 139 -6.72 -5.91 -5.55
C MET A 139 -5.48 -6.80 -5.54
N LEU A 140 -5.41 -7.76 -4.63
CA LEU A 140 -4.31 -8.73 -4.62
C LEU A 140 -4.30 -9.62 -5.85
N GLU A 141 -5.45 -10.00 -6.40
CA GLU A 141 -5.52 -10.73 -7.67
C GLU A 141 -4.95 -9.90 -8.82
N ILE A 142 -5.27 -8.60 -8.89
CA ILE A 142 -4.69 -7.67 -9.87
C ILE A 142 -3.18 -7.55 -9.65
N ALA A 143 -2.75 -7.42 -8.39
CA ALA A 143 -1.33 -7.35 -8.03
C ALA A 143 -0.56 -8.59 -8.51
N VAL A 144 -1.09 -9.79 -8.29
CA VAL A 144 -0.46 -11.06 -8.73
C VAL A 144 -0.42 -11.15 -10.26
N LYS A 145 -1.50 -10.74 -10.95
CA LYS A 145 -1.55 -10.71 -12.43
C LYS A 145 -0.57 -9.69 -13.00
N GLY A 146 -0.31 -8.59 -12.30
CA GLY A 146 0.53 -7.49 -12.76
C GLY A 146 0.01 -6.86 -14.05
N GLU A 147 -1.30 -6.76 -14.19
CA GLU A 147 -1.98 -6.18 -15.35
C GLU A 147 -2.82 -4.98 -14.91
N PHE A 148 -2.63 -3.85 -15.61
CA PHE A 148 -3.28 -2.59 -15.28
C PHE A 148 -3.91 -1.98 -16.54
N SER A 149 -4.96 -1.15 -16.37
CA SER A 149 -5.51 -0.37 -17.47
C SER A 149 -4.47 0.62 -18.00
N TYR A 150 -4.22 0.62 -19.30
CA TYR A 150 -3.31 1.56 -19.96
C TYR A 150 -3.80 3.00 -19.81
N ARG A 151 -5.10 3.23 -20.06
CA ARG A 151 -5.70 4.58 -20.00
C ARG A 151 -5.62 5.20 -18.63
N LEU A 152 -5.79 4.40 -17.57
CA LEU A 152 -5.70 4.88 -16.20
C LEU A 152 -4.27 5.08 -15.71
N ASN A 153 -3.28 4.48 -16.39
CA ASN A 153 -1.88 4.50 -15.94
C ASN A 153 -0.93 5.27 -16.84
N ILE A 154 -1.37 5.72 -18.03
CA ILE A 154 -0.50 6.42 -18.97
C ILE A 154 0.11 7.69 -18.39
N GLU A 155 -0.66 8.45 -17.60
CA GLU A 155 -0.19 9.67 -16.96
C GLU A 155 0.90 9.37 -15.92
N TYR A 156 0.88 8.19 -15.29
CA TYR A 156 1.86 7.76 -14.29
C TYR A 156 3.20 7.34 -14.88
N LEU A 157 3.29 7.16 -16.20
CA LEU A 157 4.57 6.98 -16.88
C LEU A 157 5.47 8.24 -16.74
N GLN A 158 4.90 9.42 -16.55
CA GLN A 158 5.67 10.62 -16.21
C GLN A 158 6.37 10.48 -14.85
N ASN A 159 5.73 9.84 -13.88
CA ASN A 159 6.35 9.57 -12.58
C ASN A 159 7.54 8.61 -12.71
N PHE A 160 7.44 7.62 -13.60
CA PHE A 160 8.58 6.74 -13.94
C PHE A 160 9.75 7.57 -14.48
N ASP A 161 9.51 8.50 -15.40
CA ASP A 161 10.56 9.34 -15.97
C ASP A 161 11.25 10.18 -14.90
N GLU A 162 10.47 10.77 -13.98
CA GLU A 162 11.02 11.59 -12.89
C GLU A 162 11.90 10.78 -11.91
N VAL A 163 11.63 9.48 -11.73
CA VAL A 163 12.34 8.64 -10.76
C VAL A 163 13.48 7.83 -11.41
N ILE A 164 13.24 7.30 -12.60
CA ILE A 164 14.16 6.35 -13.24
C ILE A 164 15.08 7.04 -14.25
N ARG A 165 14.53 7.91 -15.09
CA ARG A 165 15.29 8.55 -16.15
C ARG A 165 16.04 9.79 -15.68
N LYS A 166 15.44 10.62 -14.82
CA LYS A 166 16.03 11.87 -14.35
C LYS A 166 16.81 11.68 -13.05
N ASN A 167 17.92 12.42 -12.94
CA ASN A 167 18.68 12.53 -11.70
C ASN A 167 18.43 13.91 -11.06
N PRO A 168 17.77 14.02 -9.90
CA PRO A 168 17.47 15.30 -9.26
C PRO A 168 18.73 16.03 -8.75
N PHE A 169 19.88 15.37 -8.69
CA PHE A 169 21.17 15.95 -8.27
C PHE A 169 22.10 16.24 -9.43
N ASN A 170 21.76 15.80 -10.65
CA ASN A 170 22.49 16.08 -11.88
C ASN A 170 21.51 16.13 -13.05
N TYR A 171 21.01 17.32 -13.37
CA TYR A 171 19.99 17.53 -14.40
C TYR A 171 20.46 17.24 -15.84
N GLU A 172 21.76 17.17 -16.06
CA GLU A 172 22.33 16.79 -17.35
C GLU A 172 22.34 15.28 -17.57
N GLN A 173 22.23 14.52 -16.47
CA GLN A 173 22.21 13.05 -16.54
C GLN A 173 20.79 12.56 -16.80
N ILE A 174 20.56 12.09 -18.02
CA ILE A 174 19.33 11.39 -18.41
C ILE A 174 19.69 9.93 -18.67
N ASN A 175 19.05 9.02 -17.94
CA ASN A 175 19.21 7.59 -18.16
C ASN A 175 18.20 7.14 -19.23
N ASP A 176 18.68 6.56 -20.32
CA ASP A 176 17.81 6.03 -21.37
C ASP A 176 17.30 4.62 -20.98
N VAL A 177 16.22 4.61 -20.21
CA VAL A 177 15.56 3.37 -19.75
C VAL A 177 14.18 3.29 -20.41
N PRO A 178 13.99 2.43 -21.42
CA PRO A 178 12.71 2.31 -22.09
C PRO A 178 11.67 1.61 -21.22
N TYR A 179 10.39 2.00 -21.29
CA TYR A 179 9.29 1.35 -20.59
C TYR A 179 9.18 -0.14 -20.94
N SER A 180 9.50 -0.52 -22.19
CA SER A 180 9.48 -1.90 -22.66
C SER A 180 10.42 -2.84 -21.93
N LYS A 181 11.39 -2.29 -21.16
CA LYS A 181 12.23 -3.07 -20.26
C LYS A 181 11.42 -3.74 -19.15
N TYR A 182 10.34 -3.08 -18.70
CA TYR A 182 9.56 -3.47 -17.54
C TYR A 182 8.11 -3.80 -17.84
N PHE A 183 7.59 -3.29 -18.96
CA PHE A 183 6.18 -3.42 -19.31
C PHE A 183 6.00 -3.87 -20.75
N ASP A 184 4.99 -4.71 -20.96
CA ASP A 184 4.36 -4.90 -22.26
C ASP A 184 3.12 -4.00 -22.30
N ILE A 185 3.09 -3.06 -23.25
CA ILE A 185 2.02 -2.08 -23.37
C ILE A 185 1.17 -2.41 -24.61
N ASP A 186 -0.11 -2.69 -24.38
CA ASP A 186 -1.13 -2.87 -25.40
C ASP A 186 -2.19 -1.78 -25.26
N SER A 187 -1.99 -0.69 -25.99
CA SER A 187 -2.90 0.46 -25.95
C SER A 187 -4.24 0.18 -26.64
N ILE A 188 -4.32 -0.82 -27.51
CA ILE A 188 -5.56 -1.21 -28.22
C ILE A 188 -6.49 -1.92 -27.24
N ASN A 189 -5.95 -2.88 -26.48
CA ASN A 189 -6.71 -3.66 -25.51
C ASN A 189 -6.71 -3.03 -24.10
N ASP A 190 -6.24 -1.81 -23.96
CA ASP A 190 -6.18 -1.06 -22.69
C ASP A 190 -5.40 -1.78 -21.57
N VAL A 191 -4.26 -2.40 -21.89
CA VAL A 191 -3.47 -3.18 -20.92
C VAL A 191 -2.01 -2.71 -20.85
N ILE A 192 -1.52 -2.54 -19.62
CA ILE A 192 -0.10 -2.52 -19.28
C ILE A 192 0.17 -3.79 -18.47
N ARG A 193 1.08 -4.64 -18.96
CA ARG A 193 1.48 -5.88 -18.27
C ARG A 193 2.91 -5.77 -17.77
N VAL A 194 3.12 -6.05 -16.49
CA VAL A 194 4.46 -6.14 -15.89
C VAL A 194 5.20 -7.36 -16.43
N LYS A 195 6.48 -7.20 -16.78
CA LYS A 195 7.31 -8.30 -17.28
C LYS A 195 7.41 -9.45 -16.26
N PRO A 196 7.47 -10.72 -16.72
CA PRO A 196 7.46 -11.91 -15.86
C PRO A 196 8.50 -11.87 -14.73
N PHE A 197 9.74 -11.47 -15.02
CA PHE A 197 10.82 -11.45 -14.02
C PHE A 197 10.55 -10.51 -12.83
N LEU A 198 9.77 -9.44 -13.04
CA LEU A 198 9.31 -8.58 -11.95
C LEU A 198 8.07 -9.17 -11.26
N ARG A 199 7.14 -9.71 -12.06
CA ARG A 199 5.84 -10.20 -11.58
C ARG A 199 5.97 -11.42 -10.66
N GLU A 200 6.95 -12.27 -10.91
CA GLU A 200 7.20 -13.51 -10.17
C GLU A 200 8.00 -13.30 -8.88
N LYS A 201 8.54 -12.11 -8.66
CA LYS A 201 9.41 -11.80 -7.53
C LYS A 201 8.67 -11.56 -6.21
N PRO A 202 7.55 -10.80 -6.16
CA PRO A 202 6.89 -10.44 -4.90
C PRO A 202 6.04 -11.59 -4.36
N VAL A 203 5.96 -11.65 -3.02
CA VAL A 203 4.98 -12.48 -2.32
C VAL A 203 3.81 -11.60 -1.89
N PHE A 204 2.62 -11.88 -2.43
CA PHE A 204 1.38 -11.18 -2.06
C PHE A 204 0.51 -12.05 -1.16
N ILE A 205 -0.01 -11.48 -0.07
CA ILE A 205 -0.92 -12.18 0.83
C ILE A 205 -2.05 -11.28 1.33
N LYS A 206 -3.21 -11.88 1.61
CA LYS A 206 -4.28 -11.21 2.33
C LYS A 206 -3.86 -10.95 3.77
N HIS A 207 -3.98 -9.71 4.22
CA HIS A 207 -3.64 -9.31 5.59
C HIS A 207 -4.42 -8.09 6.04
N ASN A 208 -5.01 -8.17 7.22
CA ASN A 208 -5.64 -7.03 7.89
C ASN A 208 -4.63 -6.35 8.83
N LEU A 209 -4.14 -5.17 8.46
CA LEU A 209 -3.14 -4.43 9.24
C LEU A 209 -3.63 -4.06 10.66
N VAL A 210 -4.94 -3.95 10.84
CA VAL A 210 -5.56 -3.67 12.16
C VAL A 210 -5.28 -4.79 13.17
N SER A 211 -5.05 -6.02 12.71
CA SER A 211 -4.71 -7.15 13.59
C SER A 211 -3.36 -7.00 14.29
N LEU A 212 -2.49 -6.11 13.81
CA LEU A 212 -1.13 -5.89 14.30
C LEU A 212 -0.29 -7.18 14.35
N THR A 213 -0.56 -8.11 13.42
CA THR A 213 0.20 -9.34 13.24
C THR A 213 1.22 -9.17 12.11
N ASN A 214 2.32 -9.89 12.17
CA ASN A 214 3.31 -9.91 11.09
C ASN A 214 3.15 -11.21 10.30
N PRO A 215 2.49 -11.17 9.13
CA PRO A 215 2.13 -12.38 8.41
C PRO A 215 3.31 -13.09 7.76
N PHE A 216 4.49 -12.48 7.75
CA PHE A 216 5.71 -13.03 7.13
C PHE A 216 6.73 -13.54 8.16
N GLU A 217 6.50 -13.33 9.45
CA GLU A 217 7.38 -13.75 10.56
C GLU A 217 8.84 -13.28 10.40
N LYS A 218 9.04 -12.09 9.81
CA LYS A 218 10.37 -11.53 9.49
C LYS A 218 10.50 -10.11 10.02
N LYS A 219 11.75 -9.64 10.10
CA LYS A 219 12.05 -8.22 10.21
C LYS A 219 12.41 -7.65 8.84
N PHE A 220 12.12 -6.36 8.67
CA PHE A 220 12.25 -5.67 7.39
C PHE A 220 13.29 -4.57 7.46
N ASP A 221 14.00 -4.36 6.37
CA ASP A 221 14.94 -3.24 6.21
C ASP A 221 14.21 -1.97 5.79
N ILE A 222 13.13 -2.15 5.03
CA ILE A 222 12.21 -1.07 4.65
C ILE A 222 10.78 -1.55 4.84
N ILE A 223 9.96 -0.73 5.49
CA ILE A 223 8.49 -0.85 5.46
C ILE A 223 7.95 0.37 4.72
N VAL A 224 7.16 0.14 3.67
CA VAL A 224 6.54 1.19 2.86
C VAL A 224 5.03 1.11 3.05
N CYS A 225 4.49 1.99 3.91
CA CYS A 225 3.06 2.05 4.21
C CYS A 225 2.54 3.44 3.86
N ARG A 226 2.15 3.63 2.60
CA ARG A 226 1.79 4.96 2.08
C ARG A 226 0.29 5.05 1.81
N ASN A 227 -0.30 6.17 2.24
CA ASN A 227 -1.71 6.47 2.03
C ASN A 227 -2.67 5.41 2.64
N VAL A 228 -2.26 4.78 3.73
CA VAL A 228 -3.03 3.78 4.48
C VAL A 228 -3.44 4.33 5.85
N LEU A 229 -2.50 4.95 6.57
CA LEU A 229 -2.73 5.42 7.94
C LEU A 229 -3.78 6.55 7.99
N ILE A 230 -4.00 7.25 6.90
CA ILE A 230 -5.04 8.29 6.78
C ILE A 230 -6.46 7.77 7.02
N TYR A 231 -6.68 6.46 6.90
CA TYR A 231 -7.97 5.82 7.16
C TYR A 231 -8.16 5.42 8.62
N PHE A 232 -7.13 5.50 9.44
CA PHE A 232 -7.14 5.09 10.84
C PHE A 232 -7.31 6.29 11.77
N ASN A 233 -7.95 6.09 12.91
CA ASN A 233 -7.95 7.07 13.97
C ASN A 233 -6.54 7.17 14.62
N ARG A 234 -6.31 8.18 15.44
CA ARG A 234 -4.99 8.45 16.03
C ARG A 234 -4.47 7.30 16.89
N GLU A 235 -5.35 6.63 17.62
CA GLU A 235 -4.98 5.51 18.49
C GLU A 235 -4.46 4.32 17.66
N LEU A 236 -5.15 3.95 16.58
CA LEU A 236 -4.72 2.88 15.70
C LEU A 236 -3.44 3.26 14.95
N GLN A 237 -3.33 4.51 14.47
CA GLN A 237 -2.08 4.98 13.86
C GLN A 237 -0.88 4.78 14.80
N ALA A 238 -1.00 5.18 16.07
CA ALA A 238 0.06 4.98 17.07
C ALA A 238 0.42 3.50 17.26
N LYS A 239 -0.59 2.62 17.36
CA LYS A 239 -0.40 1.17 17.47
C LYS A 239 0.35 0.60 16.25
N VAL A 240 -0.05 0.99 15.04
CA VAL A 240 0.58 0.54 13.79
C VAL A 240 2.02 1.05 13.67
N ILE A 241 2.30 2.31 14.01
CA ILE A 241 3.67 2.84 14.00
C ILE A 241 4.57 2.10 14.98
N ASN A 242 4.10 1.81 16.21
CA ASN A 242 4.85 1.02 17.19
C ASN A 242 5.02 -0.44 16.72
N PHE A 243 4.03 -0.99 16.03
CA PHE A 243 4.12 -2.31 15.41
C PHE A 243 5.20 -2.32 14.32
N PHE A 244 5.25 -1.35 13.43
CA PHE A 244 6.30 -1.23 12.41
C PHE A 244 7.68 -1.05 13.03
N HIS A 245 7.81 -0.22 14.07
CA HIS A 245 9.09 -0.04 14.77
C HIS A 245 9.66 -1.37 15.27
N ARG A 246 8.83 -2.23 15.88
CA ARG A 246 9.26 -3.55 16.38
C ARG A 246 9.69 -4.50 15.27
N HIS A 247 9.09 -4.39 14.07
CA HIS A 247 9.36 -5.27 12.94
C HIS A 247 10.41 -4.73 11.95
N LEU A 248 10.90 -3.52 12.15
CA LEU A 248 12.07 -3.01 11.42
C LEU A 248 13.37 -3.57 12.01
N ASN A 249 14.31 -3.89 11.12
CA ASN A 249 15.71 -4.12 11.45
C ASN A 249 16.36 -2.84 12.01
N PHE A 250 17.62 -2.93 12.44
CA PHE A 250 18.46 -1.77 12.70
C PHE A 250 19.77 -1.90 11.89
N PRO A 251 20.09 -0.93 11.04
CA PRO A 251 19.26 0.19 10.61
C PRO A 251 18.03 -0.28 9.80
N GLY A 252 16.93 0.44 9.94
CA GLY A 252 15.67 0.16 9.23
C GLY A 252 14.90 1.45 8.94
N TYR A 253 14.08 1.42 7.91
CA TYR A 253 13.44 2.60 7.36
C TYR A 253 11.94 2.41 7.20
N LEU A 254 11.16 3.39 7.68
CA LEU A 254 9.73 3.49 7.45
C LEU A 254 9.47 4.60 6.44
N VAL A 255 8.73 4.29 5.38
CA VAL A 255 8.30 5.26 4.36
C VAL A 255 6.79 5.39 4.43
N LEU A 256 6.31 6.60 4.64
CA LEU A 256 4.88 6.95 4.67
C LEU A 256 4.49 7.76 3.43
N GLY A 257 3.19 7.98 3.23
CA GLY A 257 2.68 8.85 2.17
C GLY A 257 3.15 10.29 2.31
N TYR A 258 3.13 11.03 1.21
CA TYR A 258 3.67 12.39 1.13
C TYR A 258 3.08 13.34 2.19
N HIS A 259 1.79 13.19 2.50
CA HIS A 259 1.07 13.98 3.51
C HIS A 259 0.96 13.29 4.88
N GLU A 260 1.52 12.09 5.04
CA GLU A 260 1.49 11.36 6.29
C GLU A 260 2.73 11.68 7.14
N THR A 261 2.55 11.66 8.44
CA THR A 261 3.66 11.84 9.39
C THR A 261 3.37 11.10 10.68
N ILE A 262 4.42 10.80 11.44
CA ILE A 262 4.28 10.21 12.77
C ILE A 262 3.96 11.32 13.75
N LEU A 263 2.83 11.20 14.44
CA LEU A 263 2.34 12.13 15.43
C LEU A 263 2.44 11.50 16.82
N GLY A 264 2.72 12.34 17.82
CA GLY A 264 2.76 11.91 19.22
C GLY A 264 4.10 11.29 19.65
N PRO A 265 4.12 10.58 20.81
CA PRO A 265 5.31 9.99 21.39
C PRO A 265 6.04 8.99 20.47
N GLU A 266 5.33 8.34 19.58
CA GLU A 266 5.89 7.37 18.61
C GLU A 266 6.93 8.01 17.69
N SER A 267 6.85 9.33 17.48
CA SER A 267 7.84 10.08 16.70
C SER A 267 9.24 10.06 17.32
N LEU A 268 9.33 9.86 18.64
CA LEU A 268 10.59 9.76 19.35
C LEU A 268 11.40 8.52 18.98
N ASN A 269 10.74 7.48 18.49
CA ASN A 269 11.36 6.21 18.07
C ASN A 269 12.01 6.29 16.68
N PHE A 270 11.89 7.43 15.99
CA PHE A 270 12.39 7.61 14.65
C PHE A 270 13.15 8.94 14.48
N HIS A 271 14.09 8.94 13.52
CA HIS A 271 14.66 10.16 12.97
C HIS A 271 13.96 10.45 11.62
N LYS A 272 13.26 11.58 11.52
CA LYS A 272 12.63 12.02 10.29
C LYS A 272 13.67 12.62 9.33
N HIS A 273 13.70 12.14 8.09
CA HIS A 273 14.57 12.61 7.03
C HIS A 273 13.75 12.92 5.76
N GLY A 274 13.12 14.09 5.72
CA GLY A 274 12.26 14.48 4.59
C GLY A 274 11.08 13.51 4.43
N TYR A 275 11.20 12.56 3.49
CA TYR A 275 10.13 11.63 3.09
C TYR A 275 10.23 10.24 3.72
N TYR A 276 11.17 10.00 4.64
CA TYR A 276 11.28 8.74 5.34
C TYR A 276 11.67 8.92 6.80
N PHE A 277 11.50 7.86 7.57
CA PHE A 277 11.78 7.79 8.99
C PHE A 277 12.80 6.66 9.23
N ALA A 278 13.96 6.99 9.78
CA ALA A 278 14.96 6.02 10.19
C ALA A 278 14.70 5.58 11.63
N LYS A 279 14.69 4.26 11.86
CA LYS A 279 14.51 3.68 13.19
C LYS A 279 15.63 4.12 14.12
N LYS A 280 15.27 4.52 15.33
CA LYS A 280 16.21 4.67 16.47
C LYS A 280 16.38 3.34 17.23
N ILE A 281 17.48 3.24 17.94
CA ILE A 281 17.76 2.11 18.86
C ILE A 281 16.85 2.20 20.06
#